data_402f7585885f91cd308f0cabb84daffd
#
_entry.id   402f7585885f91cd308f0cabb84daffd
#
_cell.length_a   1.000
_cell.length_b   1.000
_cell.length_c   1.000
_cell.angle_alpha   90.00
_cell.angle_beta   90.00
_cell.angle_gamma   90.00
#
_symmetry.space_group_name_H-M   'P 1'
#
loop_
_entity.id
_entity.type
_entity.pdbx_description
1 polymer ?
#
loop_
_entity_poly.entity_id
_entity_poly.type
_entity_poly.pdbx_seq_one_letter_code
_entity_poly.pdbx_strand_id
1 'polypeptide(L)'
;DIAKLRKGKATFNNIEAKMIYMPLAYENSTYKPIGYPFFFDGKEAHPYIPDLSVKDTVVLKRKAAFFDWIRYCFNIMVGSKFEVSNRKDFSGNEPFYCICDTPHTNRTFIHLPEPVKGRYVRFSTPKDIRIELAELSFSYDGVKVNPLKIEGDVSENKYLKIDNIIDGDVLTYYLTKKGGASMVIDFGKEICFNELMYMPRNDDNFVRIGDVYELFYHGGKDGWISLGQKK
;
A
#
# COMPACT_ATOMS: atom_id res chain seq x y z
N ASP A 1 -4.22 -6.86 -32.81
CA ASP A 1 -3.90 -7.46 -34.10
C ASP A 1 -2.90 -8.60 -33.90
N ILE A 2 -3.00 -9.67 -34.72
CA ILE A 2 -2.13 -10.84 -34.62
C ILE A 2 -1.43 -11.06 -35.99
N ALA A 3 -0.11 -11.13 -35.96
CA ALA A 3 0.69 -11.40 -37.13
C ALA A 3 1.62 -12.60 -36.91
N LYS A 4 1.84 -13.40 -37.97
CA LYS A 4 2.81 -14.51 -37.91
C LYS A 4 4.23 -14.00 -38.12
N LEU A 5 5.14 -14.41 -37.25
CA LEU A 5 6.55 -14.10 -37.38
C LEU A 5 7.13 -14.91 -38.58
N ARG A 6 7.71 -14.22 -39.57
CA ARG A 6 8.39 -14.82 -40.71
C ARG A 6 9.80 -14.24 -40.84
N LYS A 7 10.82 -15.10 -40.77
CA LYS A 7 12.23 -14.68 -40.86
C LYS A 7 12.60 -13.53 -39.91
N GLY A 8 12.08 -13.59 -38.67
CA GLY A 8 12.31 -12.55 -37.64
C GLY A 8 11.50 -11.27 -37.83
N LYS A 9 10.53 -11.22 -38.76
CA LYS A 9 9.69 -10.04 -39.00
C LYS A 9 8.22 -10.39 -38.87
N ALA A 10 7.46 -9.49 -38.27
CA ALA A 10 5.98 -9.50 -38.24
C ALA A 10 5.48 -8.17 -38.79
N THR A 11 4.40 -8.22 -39.60
CA THR A 11 3.80 -7.03 -40.20
C THR A 11 2.36 -6.92 -39.70
N PHE A 12 2.02 -5.77 -39.21
CA PHE A 12 0.68 -5.40 -38.76
C PHE A 12 0.11 -4.35 -39.71
N ASN A 13 -1.13 -4.56 -40.18
CA ASN A 13 -1.72 -3.69 -41.20
C ASN A 13 -2.78 -2.73 -40.65
N ASN A 14 -3.22 -2.93 -39.41
CA ASN A 14 -4.31 -2.19 -38.80
C ASN A 14 -3.82 -1.41 -37.56
N ILE A 15 -2.74 -0.66 -37.74
CA ILE A 15 -2.23 0.22 -36.69
C ILE A 15 -2.89 1.58 -36.82
N GLU A 16 -3.58 2.02 -35.76
CA GLU A 16 -4.23 3.32 -35.69
C GLU A 16 -3.22 4.39 -35.26
N ALA A 17 -3.35 5.58 -35.85
CA ALA A 17 -2.53 6.72 -35.47
C ALA A 17 -2.87 7.22 -34.06
N LYS A 18 -1.89 7.81 -33.39
CA LYS A 18 -2.00 8.38 -32.04
C LYS A 18 -2.29 7.38 -30.94
N MET A 19 -1.90 6.14 -31.14
CA MET A 19 -2.03 5.06 -30.16
C MET A 19 -0.65 4.57 -29.70
N ILE A 20 -0.62 4.03 -28.48
CA ILE A 20 0.56 3.37 -27.92
C ILE A 20 0.37 1.86 -28.06
N TYR A 21 1.38 1.20 -28.58
CA TYR A 21 1.40 -0.23 -28.83
C TYR A 21 2.47 -0.93 -28.04
N MET A 22 2.17 -2.13 -27.55
CA MET A 22 3.12 -3.02 -26.89
C MET A 22 3.29 -4.27 -27.77
N PRO A 23 4.48 -4.54 -28.32
CA PRO A 23 4.72 -5.77 -29.05
C PRO A 23 4.82 -6.95 -28.09
N LEU A 24 3.96 -7.97 -28.33
CA LEU A 24 3.90 -9.18 -27.53
C LEU A 24 4.10 -10.41 -28.41
N ALA A 25 4.87 -11.39 -27.94
CA ALA A 25 4.85 -12.75 -28.47
C ALA A 25 3.81 -13.58 -27.72
N TYR A 26 3.12 -14.47 -28.45
CA TYR A 26 2.23 -15.46 -27.87
C TYR A 26 2.89 -16.84 -27.95
N GLU A 27 3.30 -17.37 -26.83
CA GLU A 27 3.96 -18.66 -26.69
C GLU A 27 3.42 -19.40 -25.46
N ASN A 28 3.19 -20.72 -25.60
CA ASN A 28 2.74 -21.57 -24.50
C ASN A 28 1.50 -21.00 -23.75
N SER A 29 0.53 -20.50 -24.49
CA SER A 29 -0.70 -19.89 -23.96
C SER A 29 -0.47 -18.63 -23.13
N THR A 30 0.68 -17.96 -23.29
CA THR A 30 1.07 -16.76 -22.54
C THR A 30 1.55 -15.66 -23.49
N TYR A 31 1.17 -14.41 -23.19
CA TYR A 31 1.74 -13.23 -23.85
C TYR A 31 2.98 -12.75 -23.12
N LYS A 32 4.07 -12.55 -23.88
CA LYS A 32 5.33 -12.01 -23.34
C LYS A 32 5.72 -10.74 -24.11
N PRO A 33 6.08 -9.64 -23.45
CA PRO A 33 6.67 -8.49 -24.12
C PRO A 33 7.96 -8.88 -24.87
N ILE A 34 8.07 -8.46 -26.13
CA ILE A 34 9.25 -8.71 -26.98
C ILE A 34 9.97 -7.42 -27.40
N GLY A 35 9.52 -6.29 -26.87
CA GLY A 35 10.11 -4.98 -27.11
C GLY A 35 9.50 -3.93 -26.19
N TYR A 36 9.96 -2.71 -26.34
CA TYR A 36 9.40 -1.56 -25.63
C TYR A 36 8.10 -1.09 -26.29
N PRO A 37 7.20 -0.43 -25.54
CA PRO A 37 6.07 0.26 -26.12
C PRO A 37 6.52 1.29 -27.15
N PHE A 38 5.71 1.52 -28.15
CA PHE A 38 5.95 2.56 -29.13
C PHE A 38 4.67 3.35 -29.41
N PHE A 39 4.83 4.62 -29.73
CA PHE A 39 3.77 5.49 -30.19
C PHE A 39 3.81 5.57 -31.71
N PHE A 40 2.64 5.39 -32.35
CA PHE A 40 2.52 5.57 -33.80
C PHE A 40 1.81 6.89 -34.09
N ASP A 41 2.47 7.81 -34.79
CA ASP A 41 1.94 9.16 -35.10
C ASP A 41 1.06 9.20 -36.35
N GLY A 42 0.97 8.11 -37.08
CA GLY A 42 0.28 7.95 -38.33
C GLY A 42 1.21 7.82 -39.55
N LYS A 43 2.53 8.01 -39.32
CA LYS A 43 3.57 7.85 -40.34
C LYS A 43 4.69 6.92 -39.87
N GLU A 44 5.17 7.18 -38.64
CA GLU A 44 6.32 6.48 -38.08
C GLU A 44 6.03 6.02 -36.66
N ALA A 45 6.74 4.95 -36.25
CA ALA A 45 6.72 4.46 -34.87
C ALA A 45 7.86 5.10 -34.06
N HIS A 46 7.51 5.75 -32.99
CA HIS A 46 8.46 6.36 -32.06
C HIS A 46 8.53 5.57 -30.76
N PRO A 47 9.69 5.35 -30.16
CA PRO A 47 9.77 4.73 -28.83
C PRO A 47 8.91 5.51 -27.85
N TYR A 48 8.04 4.79 -27.11
CA TYR A 48 7.29 5.38 -26.01
C TYR A 48 8.14 5.27 -24.74
N ILE A 49 8.68 6.42 -24.32
CA ILE A 49 9.45 6.52 -23.09
C ILE A 49 8.54 7.15 -22.04
N PRO A 50 8.05 6.37 -21.05
CA PRO A 50 7.18 6.93 -20.01
C PRO A 50 7.93 7.93 -19.16
N ASP A 51 7.26 9.01 -18.78
CA ASP A 51 7.75 9.94 -17.78
C ASP A 51 7.61 9.29 -16.40
N LEU A 52 8.72 8.80 -15.85
CA LEU A 52 8.74 8.14 -14.54
C LEU A 52 8.56 9.09 -13.37
N SER A 53 8.54 10.41 -13.61
CA SER A 53 8.19 11.41 -12.59
C SER A 53 6.68 11.48 -12.39
N VAL A 54 5.89 11.16 -13.40
CA VAL A 54 4.43 11.09 -13.32
C VAL A 54 4.03 9.77 -12.65
N LYS A 55 3.39 9.87 -11.49
CA LYS A 55 2.86 8.73 -10.76
C LYS A 55 1.34 8.81 -10.75
N ASP A 56 0.69 7.71 -11.05
CA ASP A 56 -0.75 7.56 -10.93
C ASP A 56 -1.10 6.41 -10.01
N THR A 57 -2.31 6.44 -9.46
CA THR A 57 -2.80 5.38 -8.58
C THR A 57 -3.69 4.44 -9.36
N VAL A 58 -3.34 3.15 -9.35
CA VAL A 58 -4.16 2.08 -9.91
C VAL A 58 -4.60 1.16 -8.78
N VAL A 59 -5.78 0.56 -8.93
CA VAL A 59 -6.33 -0.42 -7.99
C VAL A 59 -6.49 -1.74 -8.71
N LEU A 60 -5.91 -2.80 -8.14
CA LEU A 60 -6.10 -4.18 -8.58
C LEU A 60 -7.04 -4.89 -7.61
N LYS A 61 -8.25 -5.24 -8.05
CA LYS A 61 -9.24 -5.95 -7.23
C LYS A 61 -9.29 -7.42 -7.58
N ARG A 62 -9.19 -8.30 -6.57
CA ARG A 62 -9.52 -9.72 -6.70
C ARG A 62 -11.02 -9.88 -6.87
N LYS A 63 -11.44 -10.66 -7.85
CA LYS A 63 -12.86 -10.92 -8.20
C LYS A 63 -13.37 -12.25 -7.61
N ALA A 64 -12.69 -12.85 -6.68
CA ALA A 64 -13.15 -14.07 -6.02
C ALA A 64 -14.32 -13.75 -5.05
N ALA A 65 -15.28 -14.66 -4.96
CA ALA A 65 -16.23 -14.73 -3.85
C ALA A 65 -15.48 -15.22 -2.60
N PHE A 66 -14.59 -14.39 -2.12
CA PHE A 66 -13.68 -14.73 -1.04
C PHE A 66 -14.13 -14.05 0.24
N PHE A 67 -13.89 -14.72 1.37
CA PHE A 67 -13.95 -14.08 2.68
C PHE A 67 -13.14 -12.78 2.62
N ASP A 68 -13.77 -11.68 2.92
CA ASP A 68 -13.18 -10.35 2.80
C ASP A 68 -12.23 -10.09 3.98
N TRP A 69 -11.12 -10.84 3.98
CA TRP A 69 -10.09 -10.81 5.00
C TRP A 69 -9.45 -9.43 5.15
N ILE A 70 -9.15 -8.79 4.03
CA ILE A 70 -8.57 -7.45 4.01
C ILE A 70 -9.53 -6.45 4.67
N ARG A 71 -10.83 -6.55 4.37
CA ARG A 71 -11.83 -5.70 5.01
C ARG A 71 -11.93 -5.93 6.51
N TYR A 72 -11.83 -7.18 6.95
CA TYR A 72 -11.74 -7.51 8.38
C TYR A 72 -10.52 -6.83 9.02
N CYS A 73 -9.34 -6.95 8.41
CA CYS A 73 -8.11 -6.32 8.90
C CYS A 73 -8.21 -4.78 8.96
N PHE A 74 -9.01 -4.18 8.10
CA PHE A 74 -9.28 -2.74 8.16
C PHE A 74 -10.26 -2.38 9.28
N ASN A 75 -11.34 -3.14 9.42
CA ASN A 75 -12.38 -2.87 10.41
C ASN A 75 -11.85 -2.94 11.84
N ILE A 76 -10.93 -3.86 12.15
CA ILE A 76 -10.37 -3.98 13.51
C ILE A 76 -9.48 -2.80 13.90
N MET A 77 -9.08 -1.95 12.97
CA MET A 77 -8.33 -0.73 13.28
C MET A 77 -9.20 0.36 13.94
N VAL A 78 -10.52 0.31 13.75
CA VAL A 78 -11.45 1.32 14.27
C VAL A 78 -11.43 1.35 15.80
N GLY A 79 -11.35 2.55 16.35
CA GLY A 79 -11.22 2.80 17.79
C GLY A 79 -9.78 2.81 18.32
N SER A 80 -8.80 2.48 17.47
CA SER A 80 -7.38 2.59 17.84
C SER A 80 -6.94 4.06 17.90
N LYS A 81 -5.94 4.33 18.74
CA LYS A 81 -5.52 5.70 19.09
C LYS A 81 -4.02 5.88 18.99
N PHE A 82 -3.62 7.08 18.61
CA PHE A 82 -2.24 7.55 18.65
C PHE A 82 -2.13 8.71 19.65
N GLU A 83 -1.20 8.60 20.59
CA GLU A 83 -0.89 9.60 21.59
C GLU A 83 0.58 10.00 21.49
N VAL A 84 0.92 11.22 21.85
CA VAL A 84 2.29 11.71 21.86
C VAL A 84 2.64 12.28 23.22
N SER A 85 3.86 12.08 23.70
CA SER A 85 4.33 12.61 24.97
C SER A 85 5.85 12.76 25.03
N ASN A 86 6.34 13.65 25.88
CA ASN A 86 7.71 13.67 26.32
C ASN A 86 7.95 12.76 27.55
N ARG A 87 6.89 12.20 28.12
CA ARG A 87 6.89 11.27 29.24
C ARG A 87 6.43 9.90 28.79
N LYS A 88 7.17 8.86 29.15
CA LYS A 88 6.86 7.46 28.74
C LYS A 88 5.55 6.92 29.37
N ASP A 89 5.08 7.50 30.44
CA ASP A 89 3.82 7.12 31.11
C ASP A 89 2.56 7.70 30.44
N PHE A 90 2.72 8.64 29.52
CA PHE A 90 1.62 9.35 28.82
C PHE A 90 0.56 9.95 29.75
N SER A 91 0.93 10.25 31.01
CA SER A 91 -0.02 10.78 31.98
C SER A 91 -0.54 12.16 31.57
N GLY A 92 -1.86 12.30 31.50
CA GLY A 92 -2.55 13.54 31.16
C GLY A 92 -2.54 13.90 29.67
N ASN A 93 -2.15 12.96 28.80
CA ASN A 93 -2.14 13.20 27.36
C ASN A 93 -3.46 12.76 26.72
N GLU A 94 -3.94 13.55 25.77
CA GLU A 94 -5.03 13.20 24.89
C GLU A 94 -4.50 12.64 23.57
N PRO A 95 -5.24 11.76 22.88
CA PRO A 95 -4.88 11.28 21.57
C PRO A 95 -4.79 12.43 20.56
N PHE A 96 -3.71 12.49 19.78
CA PHE A 96 -3.65 13.43 18.66
C PHE A 96 -4.35 12.89 17.41
N TYR A 97 -4.57 11.57 17.34
CA TYR A 97 -5.33 10.94 16.26
C TYR A 97 -6.05 9.69 16.74
N CYS A 98 -7.30 9.53 16.33
CA CYS A 98 -8.12 8.34 16.53
C CYS A 98 -8.58 7.80 15.18
N ILE A 99 -8.52 6.49 14.98
CA ILE A 99 -9.07 5.84 13.79
C ILE A 99 -10.57 5.68 14.02
N CYS A 100 -11.37 6.64 13.53
CA CYS A 100 -12.82 6.66 13.76
C CYS A 100 -13.59 5.83 12.74
N ASP A 101 -13.06 5.72 11.52
CA ASP A 101 -13.68 5.02 10.41
C ASP A 101 -12.77 3.92 9.85
N THR A 102 -13.39 2.93 9.21
CA THR A 102 -12.66 1.87 8.53
C THR A 102 -11.75 2.46 7.44
N PRO A 103 -10.44 2.21 7.48
CA PRO A 103 -9.53 2.64 6.41
C PRO A 103 -9.98 2.14 5.04
N HIS A 104 -9.86 2.98 4.03
CA HIS A 104 -10.27 2.64 2.65
C HIS A 104 -9.14 2.07 1.80
N THR A 105 -7.89 2.27 2.24
CA THR A 105 -6.69 1.84 1.51
C THR A 105 -5.75 1.07 2.43
N ASN A 106 -4.91 0.21 1.87
CA ASN A 106 -3.92 -0.54 2.63
C ASN A 106 -2.97 0.40 3.37
N ARG A 107 -2.41 1.40 2.70
CA ARG A 107 -1.60 2.46 3.30
C ARG A 107 -2.46 3.69 3.52
N THR A 108 -2.69 4.03 4.76
CA THR A 108 -3.44 5.23 5.13
C THR A 108 -2.48 6.32 5.57
N PHE A 109 -2.45 7.42 4.82
CA PHE A 109 -1.67 8.61 5.12
C PHE A 109 -2.55 9.64 5.80
N ILE A 110 -2.13 10.08 6.96
CA ILE A 110 -2.79 11.12 7.76
C ILE A 110 -1.89 12.34 7.78
N HIS A 111 -2.35 13.42 7.16
CA HIS A 111 -1.74 14.73 7.27
C HIS A 111 -2.37 15.45 8.46
N LEU A 112 -1.55 15.79 9.45
CA LEU A 112 -2.00 16.45 10.66
C LEU A 112 -2.13 17.96 10.37
N PRO A 113 -3.21 18.61 10.83
CA PRO A 113 -3.43 20.04 10.58
C PRO A 113 -2.34 20.92 11.20
N GLU A 114 -1.78 20.47 12.33
CA GLU A 114 -0.65 21.09 13.02
C GLU A 114 0.41 20.05 13.33
N PRO A 115 1.70 20.40 13.21
CA PRO A 115 2.77 19.50 13.57
C PRO A 115 2.73 19.10 15.05
N VAL A 116 2.90 17.82 15.30
CA VAL A 116 2.91 17.24 16.64
C VAL A 116 4.35 17.05 17.10
N LYS A 117 4.62 17.35 18.38
CA LYS A 117 5.94 17.25 18.99
C LYS A 117 5.95 16.33 20.21
N GLY A 118 6.98 15.50 20.31
CA GLY A 118 7.23 14.67 21.47
C GLY A 118 8.30 13.62 21.21
N ARG A 119 8.76 12.98 22.26
CA ARG A 119 9.75 11.91 22.19
C ARG A 119 9.11 10.55 21.99
N TYR A 120 7.95 10.33 22.60
CA TYR A 120 7.27 9.04 22.58
C TYR A 120 5.95 9.15 21.83
N VAL A 121 5.65 8.14 21.00
CA VAL A 121 4.32 7.94 20.43
C VAL A 121 3.80 6.61 20.94
N ARG A 122 2.57 6.58 21.45
CA ARG A 122 1.85 5.36 21.82
C ARG A 122 0.76 5.08 20.81
N PHE A 123 0.70 3.84 20.33
CA PHE A 123 -0.46 3.29 19.65
C PHE A 123 -1.15 2.32 20.58
N SER A 124 -2.47 2.39 20.68
CA SER A 124 -3.28 1.51 21.50
C SER A 124 -4.57 1.09 20.81
N THR A 125 -5.01 -0.14 21.07
CA THR A 125 -6.24 -0.71 20.51
C THR A 125 -7.36 -0.76 21.55
N PRO A 126 -8.64 -0.85 21.13
CA PRO A 126 -9.76 -1.15 22.02
C PRO A 126 -9.56 -2.45 22.81
N LYS A 127 -10.27 -2.58 23.94
CA LYS A 127 -10.08 -3.65 24.93
C LYS A 127 -10.00 -5.07 24.37
N ASP A 128 -10.83 -5.38 23.38
CA ASP A 128 -10.92 -6.74 22.81
C ASP A 128 -10.21 -6.88 21.47
N ILE A 129 -9.53 -5.81 21.02
CA ILE A 129 -8.85 -5.75 19.74
C ILE A 129 -7.34 -5.90 19.92
N ARG A 130 -6.73 -6.84 19.20
CA ARG A 130 -5.28 -7.02 19.13
C ARG A 130 -4.66 -6.00 18.20
N ILE A 131 -3.38 -5.70 18.37
CA ILE A 131 -2.63 -4.99 17.34
C ILE A 131 -2.38 -5.97 16.19
N GLU A 132 -2.85 -5.62 15.00
CA GLU A 132 -2.62 -6.34 13.74
C GLU A 132 -2.15 -5.30 12.70
N LEU A 133 -0.86 -4.93 12.76
CA LEU A 133 -0.30 -3.80 12.00
C LEU A 133 0.89 -4.28 11.17
N ALA A 134 0.85 -3.99 9.84
CA ALA A 134 1.93 -4.34 8.93
C ALA A 134 2.99 -3.25 8.89
N GLU A 135 2.61 -1.99 8.73
CA GLU A 135 3.58 -0.90 8.61
C GLU A 135 3.15 0.34 9.39
N LEU A 136 4.14 1.06 9.90
CA LEU A 136 3.99 2.34 10.58
C LEU A 136 5.15 3.26 10.24
N SER A 137 4.87 4.52 9.92
CA SER A 137 5.92 5.52 9.76
C SER A 137 5.43 6.92 10.11
N PHE A 138 6.38 7.78 10.45
CA PHE A 138 6.17 9.19 10.73
C PHE A 138 7.08 10.01 9.84
N SER A 139 6.61 11.16 9.37
CA SER A 139 7.41 12.10 8.57
C SER A 139 7.11 13.55 8.91
N TYR A 140 8.08 14.40 8.67
CA TYR A 140 7.96 15.84 8.72
C TYR A 140 8.32 16.41 7.35
N ASP A 141 7.36 17.07 6.71
CA ASP A 141 7.51 17.62 5.35
C ASP A 141 8.08 16.60 4.34
N GLY A 142 7.56 15.37 4.41
CA GLY A 142 7.98 14.25 3.54
C GLY A 142 9.30 13.57 3.96
N VAL A 143 9.98 14.06 4.99
CA VAL A 143 11.22 13.44 5.50
C VAL A 143 10.88 12.46 6.62
N LYS A 144 11.22 11.18 6.43
CA LYS A 144 10.94 10.12 7.41
C LYS A 144 11.70 10.36 8.72
N VAL A 145 10.98 10.22 9.84
CA VAL A 145 11.53 10.25 11.19
C VAL A 145 11.61 8.82 11.71
N ASN A 146 12.84 8.33 11.91
CA ASN A 146 13.06 6.95 12.33
C ASN A 146 13.05 6.82 13.86
N PRO A 147 12.38 5.81 14.42
CA PRO A 147 12.43 5.52 15.84
C PRO A 147 13.81 5.00 16.24
N LEU A 148 14.19 5.26 17.50
CA LEU A 148 15.34 4.64 18.15
C LEU A 148 15.00 3.23 18.64
N LYS A 149 13.78 3.07 19.17
CA LYS A 149 13.31 1.81 19.76
C LYS A 149 11.78 1.74 19.68
N ILE A 150 11.26 0.52 19.55
CA ILE A 150 9.83 0.24 19.68
C ILE A 150 9.66 -0.84 20.73
N GLU A 151 8.75 -0.63 21.67
CA GLU A 151 8.38 -1.58 22.71
C GLU A 151 6.87 -1.79 22.68
N GLY A 152 6.41 -3.00 22.89
CA GLY A 152 4.98 -3.32 22.86
C GLY A 152 4.65 -4.58 23.64
N ASP A 153 3.37 -4.87 23.67
CA ASP A 153 2.87 -6.09 24.31
C ASP A 153 3.40 -7.36 23.62
N VAL A 154 3.30 -8.48 24.31
CA VAL A 154 3.84 -9.76 23.84
C VAL A 154 3.17 -10.16 22.52
N SER A 155 4.00 -10.42 21.50
CA SER A 155 3.53 -10.93 20.21
C SER A 155 2.98 -12.36 20.32
N GLU A 156 2.09 -12.73 19.39
CA GLU A 156 1.49 -14.07 19.32
C GLU A 156 2.57 -15.15 19.15
N ASN A 157 3.58 -14.88 18.35
CA ASN A 157 4.74 -15.76 18.17
C ASN A 157 5.96 -14.96 17.66
N LYS A 158 7.10 -15.65 17.53
CA LYS A 158 8.39 -15.03 17.13
C LYS A 158 8.44 -14.46 15.71
N TYR A 159 7.52 -14.83 14.82
CA TYR A 159 7.47 -14.35 13.43
C TYR A 159 6.62 -13.07 13.30
N LEU A 160 5.68 -12.86 14.22
CA LEU A 160 4.73 -11.76 14.24
C LEU A 160 5.18 -10.66 15.20
N LYS A 161 6.47 -10.36 15.16
CA LYS A 161 7.17 -9.48 16.12
C LYS A 161 6.97 -7.99 15.79
N ILE A 162 7.23 -7.16 16.78
CA ILE A 162 7.02 -5.71 16.70
C ILE A 162 7.90 -5.04 15.62
N ASP A 163 9.09 -5.58 15.34
CA ASP A 163 9.98 -5.01 14.31
C ASP A 163 9.38 -5.06 12.89
N ASN A 164 8.39 -5.94 12.66
CA ASN A 164 7.74 -6.07 11.37
C ASN A 164 7.02 -4.79 10.93
N ILE A 165 6.65 -3.90 11.87
CA ILE A 165 5.94 -2.66 11.51
C ILE A 165 6.82 -1.59 10.86
N ILE A 166 8.12 -1.81 10.76
CA ILE A 166 9.08 -0.88 10.16
C ILE A 166 10.07 -1.54 9.21
N ASP A 167 9.88 -2.83 8.87
CA ASP A 167 10.83 -3.60 8.04
C ASP A 167 10.67 -3.35 6.54
N GLY A 168 9.57 -2.71 6.12
CA GLY A 168 9.27 -2.39 4.73
C GLY A 168 8.66 -3.54 3.94
N ASP A 169 8.47 -4.71 4.56
CA ASP A 169 7.77 -5.85 3.95
C ASP A 169 6.28 -5.80 4.28
N VAL A 170 5.48 -5.36 3.33
CA VAL A 170 4.03 -5.18 3.49
C VAL A 170 3.24 -6.47 3.75
N LEU A 171 3.88 -7.63 3.69
CA LEU A 171 3.26 -8.93 3.97
C LEU A 171 3.60 -9.46 5.37
N THR A 172 4.54 -8.85 6.07
CA THR A 172 4.80 -9.11 7.49
C THR A 172 3.93 -8.20 8.36
N TYR A 173 3.74 -8.56 9.62
CA TYR A 173 2.96 -7.74 10.54
C TYR A 173 3.27 -8.07 12.01
N TYR A 174 2.96 -7.13 12.87
CA TYR A 174 2.96 -7.33 14.30
C TYR A 174 1.57 -7.77 14.75
N LEU A 175 1.50 -8.87 15.52
CA LEU A 175 0.28 -9.38 16.10
C LEU A 175 0.47 -9.62 17.60
N THR A 176 -0.28 -8.90 18.43
CA THR A 176 -0.24 -9.10 19.87
C THR A 176 -1.04 -10.33 20.31
N LYS A 177 -0.60 -10.94 21.39
CA LYS A 177 -1.24 -12.14 21.97
C LYS A 177 -2.62 -11.83 22.55
N LYS A 178 -2.82 -10.62 23.07
CA LYS A 178 -4.07 -10.21 23.75
C LYS A 178 -4.60 -8.93 23.11
N GLY A 179 -5.90 -8.69 23.27
CA GLY A 179 -6.56 -7.42 22.94
C GLY A 179 -6.34 -6.37 24.03
N GLY A 180 -6.72 -5.13 23.72
CA GLY A 180 -6.45 -3.97 24.56
C GLY A 180 -4.95 -3.68 24.66
N ALA A 181 -4.24 -3.97 23.58
CA ALA A 181 -2.79 -3.92 23.52
C ALA A 181 -2.26 -2.53 23.21
N SER A 182 -1.01 -2.30 23.59
CA SER A 182 -0.32 -1.04 23.27
C SER A 182 1.11 -1.29 22.82
N MET A 183 1.64 -0.30 22.08
CA MET A 183 3.06 -0.20 21.77
C MET A 183 3.53 1.25 21.90
N VAL A 184 4.78 1.42 22.26
CA VAL A 184 5.43 2.73 22.43
C VAL A 184 6.63 2.82 21.51
N ILE A 185 6.62 3.86 20.69
CA ILE A 185 7.70 4.23 19.80
C ILE A 185 8.53 5.33 20.50
N ASP A 186 9.81 5.05 20.77
CA ASP A 186 10.77 6.01 21.36
C ASP A 186 11.69 6.53 20.25
N PHE A 187 11.68 7.81 20.02
CA PHE A 187 12.57 8.48 19.07
C PHE A 187 13.92 8.90 19.69
N GLY A 188 14.14 8.63 21.01
CA GLY A 188 15.36 8.95 21.72
C GLY A 188 15.50 10.42 22.13
N LYS A 189 14.81 11.30 21.44
CA LYS A 189 14.72 12.76 21.68
C LYS A 189 13.36 13.28 21.24
N GLU A 190 13.02 14.48 21.65
CA GLU A 190 11.84 15.16 21.09
C GLU A 190 12.01 15.34 19.57
N ILE A 191 11.01 14.93 18.83
CA ILE A 191 10.91 15.09 17.38
C ILE A 191 9.66 15.87 17.03
N CYS A 192 9.57 16.32 15.78
CA CYS A 192 8.39 16.92 15.19
C CYS A 192 7.97 16.09 13.98
N PHE A 193 6.66 15.88 13.82
CA PHE A 193 6.11 15.23 12.61
C PHE A 193 4.74 15.83 12.29
N ASN A 194 4.38 15.86 11.01
CA ASN A 194 3.10 16.35 10.50
C ASN A 194 2.39 15.31 9.63
N GLU A 195 3.00 14.13 9.47
CA GLU A 195 2.41 13.03 8.72
C GLU A 195 2.62 11.71 9.48
N LEU A 196 1.56 10.91 9.51
CA LEU A 196 1.52 9.55 10.01
C LEU A 196 1.04 8.63 8.89
N MET A 197 1.77 7.56 8.61
CA MET A 197 1.28 6.46 7.76
C MET A 197 1.12 5.21 8.59
N TYR A 198 0.00 4.55 8.47
CA TYR A 198 -0.20 3.21 9.02
C TYR A 198 -0.81 2.26 7.99
N MET A 199 -0.49 0.98 8.16
CA MET A 199 -0.98 -0.09 7.31
C MET A 199 -1.47 -1.23 8.17
N PRO A 200 -2.77 -1.57 8.12
CA PRO A 200 -3.30 -2.77 8.78
C PRO A 200 -2.61 -4.03 8.28
N ARG A 201 -2.77 -5.14 8.99
CA ARG A 201 -2.36 -6.46 8.54
C ARG A 201 -2.74 -6.71 7.08
N ASN A 202 -1.81 -7.21 6.28
CA ASN A 202 -1.93 -7.26 4.82
C ASN A 202 -1.33 -8.55 4.20
N ASP A 203 -1.17 -9.60 4.98
CA ASP A 203 -0.48 -10.84 4.61
C ASP A 203 -1.19 -11.67 3.51
N ASP A 204 -2.43 -11.33 3.16
CA ASP A 204 -3.17 -11.97 2.07
C ASP A 204 -3.28 -11.10 0.80
N ASN A 205 -2.65 -9.94 0.78
CA ASN A 205 -2.75 -8.99 -0.32
C ASN A 205 -1.63 -9.17 -1.35
N PHE A 206 -1.64 -10.30 -2.04
CA PHE A 206 -0.73 -10.61 -3.15
C PHE A 206 -1.47 -11.28 -4.29
N VAL A 207 -0.88 -11.21 -5.49
CA VAL A 207 -1.47 -11.82 -6.68
C VAL A 207 -1.30 -13.34 -6.62
N ARG A 208 -2.40 -14.09 -6.69
CA ARG A 208 -2.43 -15.55 -6.70
C ARG A 208 -2.69 -16.09 -8.09
N ILE A 209 -1.95 -17.10 -8.49
CA ILE A 209 -2.17 -17.80 -9.76
C ILE A 209 -3.54 -18.48 -9.71
N GLY A 210 -4.34 -18.26 -10.78
CA GLY A 210 -5.67 -18.83 -10.92
C GLY A 210 -6.81 -17.93 -10.44
N ASP A 211 -6.54 -16.88 -9.68
CA ASP A 211 -7.56 -15.89 -9.33
C ASP A 211 -7.83 -14.92 -10.48
N VAL A 212 -9.01 -14.35 -10.49
CA VAL A 212 -9.39 -13.29 -11.44
C VAL A 212 -9.18 -11.94 -10.79
N TYR A 213 -8.48 -11.04 -11.48
CA TYR A 213 -8.23 -9.68 -11.06
C TYR A 213 -8.81 -8.68 -12.05
N GLU A 214 -9.26 -7.56 -11.55
CA GLU A 214 -9.72 -6.41 -12.35
C GLU A 214 -8.87 -5.20 -12.00
N LEU A 215 -8.30 -4.58 -13.03
CA LEU A 215 -7.45 -3.40 -12.90
C LEU A 215 -8.30 -2.14 -13.12
N PHE A 216 -8.15 -1.16 -12.24
CA PHE A 216 -8.83 0.13 -12.33
C PHE A 216 -7.82 1.26 -12.31
N TYR A 217 -8.13 2.35 -13.01
CA TYR A 217 -7.47 3.64 -12.85
C TYR A 217 -8.49 4.71 -12.47
N HIS A 218 -8.02 5.81 -11.87
CA HIS A 218 -8.88 6.92 -11.49
C HIS A 218 -8.96 7.95 -12.61
N GLY A 219 -10.13 8.07 -13.25
CA GLY A 219 -10.40 8.97 -14.38
C GLY A 219 -10.87 10.38 -13.96
N GLY A 220 -10.45 10.91 -12.83
CA GLY A 220 -10.87 12.22 -12.34
C GLY A 220 -12.36 12.24 -11.99
N LYS A 221 -13.15 13.05 -12.71
CA LYS A 221 -14.61 13.18 -12.49
C LYS A 221 -15.37 11.89 -12.75
N ASP A 222 -14.85 10.99 -13.57
CA ASP A 222 -15.47 9.72 -13.92
C ASP A 222 -15.23 8.61 -12.88
N GLY A 223 -14.47 8.91 -11.84
CA GLY A 223 -14.17 7.97 -10.77
C GLY A 223 -13.25 6.82 -11.21
N TRP A 224 -13.44 5.63 -10.63
CA TRP A 224 -12.65 4.46 -10.95
C TRP A 224 -13.17 3.75 -12.22
N ILE A 225 -12.34 3.73 -13.24
CA ILE A 225 -12.64 3.14 -14.56
C ILE A 225 -11.90 1.81 -14.68
N SER A 226 -12.64 0.75 -15.07
CA SER A 226 -12.08 -0.57 -15.29
C SER A 226 -11.26 -0.61 -16.59
N LEU A 227 -10.06 -1.18 -16.50
CA LEU A 227 -9.21 -1.53 -17.65
C LEU A 227 -9.39 -2.99 -18.08
N GLY A 228 -10.31 -3.71 -17.44
CA GLY A 228 -10.62 -5.09 -17.73
C GLY A 228 -10.19 -6.08 -16.69
N GLN A 229 -10.55 -7.35 -16.93
CA GLN A 229 -10.29 -8.47 -16.03
C GLN A 229 -9.32 -9.46 -16.68
N LYS A 230 -8.50 -10.10 -15.83
CA LYS A 230 -7.61 -11.19 -16.23
C LYS A 230 -7.51 -12.25 -15.13
N LYS A 231 -7.45 -13.51 -15.54
CA LYS A 231 -7.14 -14.68 -14.71
C LYS A 231 -5.65 -14.98 -14.76
#